data_1101bdbd6c4c087f057f6516200409b0
#
_entry.id   1101bdbd6c4c087f057f6516200409b0
#
_cell.length_a   1.000
_cell.length_b   1.000
_cell.length_c   1.000
_cell.angle_alpha   90.00
_cell.angle_beta   90.00
_cell.angle_gamma   90.00
#
_symmetry.space_group_name_H-M   'P 1'
#
loop_
_entity.id
_entity.type
_entity.pdbx_description
1 polymer ?
#
loop_
_entity_poly.entity_id
_entity_poly.type
_entity_poly.pdbx_seq_one_letter_code
_entity_poly.pdbx_strand_id
1 'polypeptide(L)'
;MTLLGGETIIVTGASQGLGASMAKRFAREGANVVVTARNEANLEAVAADVADAAGKTLVAPADVTDENAVSAAVDATIEEYGTVTGLVNNAGIGLLNMYGEQHVLHEVDTTDFRQILDVNVTGVFLFSKYVVPELIDNGRGTIINVSSGLGRRGAAKWGPYVASKWALEGLTRTQAAELEDDGITVNAIDPGGRVETGFWDHLPESERDEIREPDVMNDAATRLLAQGPDGITGESMAANEWERRLE
;
A
#
# COMPACT_ATOMS: atom_id res chain seq x y z
N MET A 1 -18.90 17.28 -0.13
CA MET A 1 -19.05 15.92 0.45
C MET A 1 -17.68 15.28 0.38
N THR A 2 -17.23 14.68 1.45
CA THR A 2 -16.00 13.90 1.51
C THR A 2 -16.24 12.54 0.85
N LEU A 3 -15.28 12.05 0.05
CA LEU A 3 -15.46 10.80 -0.71
C LEU A 3 -15.38 9.54 0.16
N LEU A 4 -14.65 9.62 1.31
CA LEU A 4 -14.35 8.48 2.17
C LEU A 4 -14.97 8.61 3.57
N GLY A 5 -16.01 9.45 3.71
CA GLY A 5 -16.70 9.62 5.00
C GLY A 5 -17.34 8.31 5.47
N GLY A 6 -16.93 7.83 6.65
CA GLY A 6 -17.39 6.58 7.24
C GLY A 6 -16.53 5.35 6.90
N GLU A 7 -15.49 5.50 6.07
CA GLU A 7 -14.53 4.42 5.82
C GLU A 7 -13.45 4.39 6.92
N THR A 8 -12.96 3.19 7.23
CA THR A 8 -11.82 2.94 8.11
C THR A 8 -10.77 2.17 7.34
N ILE A 9 -9.62 2.81 7.10
CA ILE A 9 -8.62 2.35 6.13
C ILE A 9 -7.27 2.17 6.81
N ILE A 10 -6.70 0.97 6.70
CA ILE A 10 -5.33 0.69 7.15
C ILE A 10 -4.37 0.94 5.98
N VAL A 11 -3.31 1.74 6.21
CA VAL A 11 -2.26 2.01 5.22
C VAL A 11 -0.91 1.53 5.75
N THR A 12 -0.32 0.53 5.11
CA THR A 12 1.00 0.00 5.48
C THR A 12 2.13 0.83 4.85
N GLY A 13 3.28 0.94 5.53
CA GLY A 13 4.39 1.76 5.05
C GLY A 13 4.05 3.24 5.00
N ALA A 14 3.19 3.71 5.91
CA ALA A 14 2.63 5.06 5.92
C ALA A 14 3.54 6.13 6.57
N SER A 15 4.78 5.79 6.94
CA SER A 15 5.70 6.73 7.63
C SER A 15 6.35 7.76 6.69
N GLN A 16 6.29 7.57 5.38
CA GLN A 16 6.87 8.46 4.36
C GLN A 16 6.33 8.16 2.95
N GLY A 17 6.71 8.97 1.97
CA GLY A 17 6.49 8.75 0.54
C GLY A 17 5.02 8.53 0.17
N LEU A 18 4.75 7.57 -0.71
CA LEU A 18 3.41 7.26 -1.24
C LEU A 18 2.40 6.92 -0.12
N GLY A 19 2.80 6.08 0.85
CA GLY A 19 1.91 5.68 1.95
C GLY A 19 1.48 6.85 2.82
N ALA A 20 2.43 7.73 3.20
CA ALA A 20 2.13 8.93 3.97
C ALA A 20 1.24 9.90 3.16
N SER A 21 1.51 10.07 1.86
CA SER A 21 0.73 10.94 0.98
C SER A 21 -0.71 10.47 0.84
N MET A 22 -0.92 9.17 0.58
CA MET A 22 -2.24 8.54 0.50
C MET A 22 -2.99 8.64 1.84
N ALA A 23 -2.33 8.32 2.96
CA ALA A 23 -2.95 8.39 4.29
C ALA A 23 -3.46 9.80 4.61
N LYS A 24 -2.65 10.84 4.33
CA LYS A 24 -3.05 12.24 4.50
C LYS A 24 -4.22 12.62 3.60
N ARG A 25 -4.24 12.13 2.36
CA ARG A 25 -5.35 12.38 1.44
C ARG A 25 -6.64 11.73 1.94
N PHE A 26 -6.59 10.48 2.37
CA PHE A 26 -7.76 9.75 2.85
C PHE A 26 -8.36 10.41 4.10
N ALA A 27 -7.53 10.85 5.06
CA ALA A 27 -8.00 11.59 6.23
C ALA A 27 -8.70 12.90 5.85
N ARG A 28 -8.17 13.65 4.87
CA ARG A 28 -8.81 14.87 4.34
C ARG A 28 -10.14 14.58 3.63
N GLU A 29 -10.27 13.40 3.02
CA GLU A 29 -11.51 12.92 2.42
C GLU A 29 -12.49 12.29 3.43
N GLY A 30 -12.19 12.36 4.72
CA GLY A 30 -13.09 11.99 5.81
C GLY A 30 -12.98 10.57 6.32
N ALA A 31 -12.02 9.78 5.85
CA ALA A 31 -11.79 8.44 6.38
C ALA A 31 -11.14 8.48 7.77
N ASN A 32 -11.46 7.49 8.60
CA ASN A 32 -10.59 7.09 9.70
C ASN A 32 -9.39 6.34 9.08
N VAL A 33 -8.17 6.79 9.35
CA VAL A 33 -6.96 6.22 8.75
C VAL A 33 -6.07 5.64 9.84
N VAL A 34 -5.68 4.39 9.69
CA VAL A 34 -4.67 3.76 10.53
C VAL A 34 -3.35 3.76 9.78
N VAL A 35 -2.38 4.49 10.30
CA VAL A 35 -1.04 4.57 9.73
C VAL A 35 -0.13 3.57 10.42
N THR A 36 0.45 2.64 9.65
CA THR A 36 1.33 1.61 10.19
C THR A 36 2.67 1.53 9.45
N ALA A 37 3.74 1.48 10.22
CA ALA A 37 5.13 1.25 9.82
C ALA A 37 5.97 1.03 11.08
N ARG A 38 7.27 0.74 10.92
CA ARG A 38 8.17 0.51 12.06
C ARG A 38 8.57 1.78 12.82
N ASN A 39 8.63 2.92 12.14
CA ASN A 39 9.08 4.19 12.74
C ASN A 39 7.88 4.98 13.27
N GLU A 40 7.61 4.84 14.56
CA GLU A 40 6.50 5.48 15.26
C GLU A 40 6.57 7.01 15.20
N ALA A 41 7.74 7.62 15.40
CA ALA A 41 7.88 9.07 15.36
C ALA A 41 7.50 9.67 13.99
N ASN A 42 7.82 8.97 12.90
CA ASN A 42 7.40 9.40 11.55
C ASN A 42 5.89 9.21 11.35
N LEU A 43 5.28 8.17 11.94
CA LEU A 43 3.82 7.98 11.89
C LEU A 43 3.10 9.08 12.68
N GLU A 44 3.61 9.45 13.86
CA GLU A 44 3.09 10.57 14.65
C GLU A 44 3.16 11.90 13.88
N ALA A 45 4.26 12.14 13.15
CA ALA A 45 4.37 13.31 12.28
C ALA A 45 3.31 13.31 11.16
N VAL A 46 3.07 12.16 10.53
CA VAL A 46 2.00 12.02 9.51
C VAL A 46 0.61 12.27 10.11
N ALA A 47 0.34 11.75 11.30
CA ALA A 47 -0.93 11.97 12.00
C ALA A 47 -1.11 13.46 12.39
N ALA A 48 -0.04 14.11 12.86
CA ALA A 48 -0.05 15.54 13.20
C ALA A 48 -0.36 16.43 11.98
N ASP A 49 0.14 16.10 10.80
CA ASP A 49 -0.10 16.85 9.55
C ASP A 49 -1.57 16.86 9.10
N VAL A 50 -2.39 15.99 9.66
CA VAL A 50 -3.82 15.85 9.35
C VAL A 50 -4.71 15.90 10.59
N ALA A 51 -4.21 16.46 11.70
CA ALA A 51 -4.97 16.57 12.95
C ALA A 51 -6.27 17.36 12.80
N ASP A 52 -6.31 18.32 11.87
CA ASP A 52 -7.49 19.15 11.55
C ASP A 52 -8.30 18.62 10.35
N ALA A 53 -8.00 17.40 9.87
CA ALA A 53 -8.72 16.79 8.76
C ALA A 53 -10.16 16.38 9.16
N ALA A 54 -11.00 16.09 8.17
CA ALA A 54 -12.38 15.64 8.41
C ALA A 54 -12.45 14.24 9.03
N GLY A 55 -11.48 13.37 8.73
CA GLY A 55 -11.33 12.06 9.33
C GLY A 55 -10.35 12.06 10.51
N LYS A 56 -10.22 10.90 11.15
CA LYS A 56 -9.30 10.70 12.27
C LYS A 56 -8.10 9.85 11.85
N THR A 57 -7.00 9.94 12.59
CA THR A 57 -5.81 9.11 12.34
C THR A 57 -5.39 8.38 13.61
N LEU A 58 -5.21 7.06 13.51
CA LEU A 58 -4.64 6.20 14.53
C LEU A 58 -3.21 5.80 14.13
N VAL A 59 -2.28 5.97 15.04
CA VAL A 59 -0.89 5.48 14.89
C VAL A 59 -0.82 4.07 15.48
N ALA A 60 -0.52 3.08 14.62
CA ALA A 60 -0.38 1.67 15.01
C ALA A 60 0.95 1.11 14.49
N PRO A 61 2.06 1.26 15.22
CA PRO A 61 3.37 0.82 14.79
C PRO A 61 3.42 -0.70 14.62
N ALA A 62 3.87 -1.18 13.44
CA ALA A 62 4.07 -2.60 13.19
C ALA A 62 5.18 -2.84 12.15
N ASP A 63 5.93 -3.92 12.32
CA ASP A 63 6.68 -4.53 11.23
C ASP A 63 5.72 -5.46 10.47
N VAL A 64 5.57 -5.25 9.17
CA VAL A 64 4.66 -6.06 8.33
C VAL A 64 5.06 -7.54 8.26
N THR A 65 6.28 -7.87 8.67
CA THR A 65 6.79 -9.25 8.70
C THR A 65 6.57 -9.94 10.06
N ASP A 66 6.15 -9.21 11.08
CA ASP A 66 5.81 -9.76 12.40
C ASP A 66 4.30 -9.97 12.51
N GLU A 67 3.88 -11.22 12.45
CA GLU A 67 2.48 -11.61 12.49
C GLU A 67 1.74 -11.12 13.74
N ASN A 68 2.42 -11.09 14.91
CA ASN A 68 1.80 -10.60 16.15
C ASN A 68 1.60 -9.09 16.10
N ALA A 69 2.58 -8.34 15.57
CA ALA A 69 2.46 -6.89 15.41
C ALA A 69 1.36 -6.52 14.40
N VAL A 70 1.23 -7.29 13.32
CA VAL A 70 0.15 -7.12 12.32
C VAL A 70 -1.21 -7.38 12.94
N SER A 71 -1.39 -8.50 13.67
CA SER A 71 -2.64 -8.79 14.39
C SER A 71 -3.00 -7.67 15.35
N ALA A 72 -2.04 -7.22 16.17
CA ALA A 72 -2.26 -6.16 17.15
C ALA A 72 -2.66 -4.82 16.50
N ALA A 73 -2.11 -4.48 15.33
CA ALA A 73 -2.49 -3.27 14.60
C ALA A 73 -3.92 -3.33 14.05
N VAL A 74 -4.37 -4.51 13.60
CA VAL A 74 -5.76 -4.72 13.17
C VAL A 74 -6.70 -4.69 14.36
N ASP A 75 -6.36 -5.36 15.47
CA ASP A 75 -7.16 -5.36 16.71
C ASP A 75 -7.33 -3.93 17.26
N ALA A 76 -6.26 -3.14 17.30
CA ALA A 76 -6.31 -1.74 17.71
C ALA A 76 -7.20 -0.89 16.79
N THR A 77 -7.25 -1.21 15.49
CA THR A 77 -8.14 -0.54 14.54
C THR A 77 -9.60 -0.81 14.86
N ILE A 78 -9.93 -2.08 15.15
CA ILE A 78 -11.28 -2.52 15.49
C ILE A 78 -11.70 -1.93 16.83
N GLU A 79 -10.80 -1.92 17.82
CA GLU A 79 -11.06 -1.33 19.14
C GLU A 79 -11.38 0.18 19.05
N GLU A 80 -10.64 0.94 18.23
CA GLU A 80 -10.81 2.39 18.12
C GLU A 80 -12.00 2.78 17.24
N TYR A 81 -12.21 2.09 16.09
CA TYR A 81 -13.17 2.51 15.08
C TYR A 81 -14.34 1.53 14.86
N GLY A 82 -14.29 0.36 15.49
CA GLY A 82 -15.35 -0.65 15.42
C GLY A 82 -15.38 -1.48 14.12
N THR A 83 -14.57 -1.14 13.12
CA THR A 83 -14.56 -1.81 11.82
C THR A 83 -13.30 -1.50 11.01
N VAL A 84 -13.02 -2.33 10.00
CA VAL A 84 -12.10 -2.03 8.88
C VAL A 84 -12.88 -2.15 7.58
N THR A 85 -12.76 -1.17 6.69
CA THR A 85 -13.44 -1.18 5.37
C THR A 85 -12.46 -1.09 4.21
N GLY A 86 -11.20 -0.77 4.47
CA GLY A 86 -10.17 -0.66 3.44
C GLY A 86 -8.78 -1.04 3.93
N LEU A 87 -7.99 -1.63 3.03
CA LEU A 87 -6.60 -1.97 3.25
C LEU A 87 -5.75 -1.48 2.08
N VAL A 88 -4.70 -0.72 2.37
CA VAL A 88 -3.70 -0.31 1.38
C VAL A 88 -2.36 -0.96 1.75
N ASN A 89 -2.01 -2.03 1.07
CA ASN A 89 -0.73 -2.70 1.16
C ASN A 89 0.32 -1.92 0.36
N ASN A 90 0.94 -0.93 1.02
CA ASN A 90 1.93 -0.06 0.39
C ASN A 90 3.37 -0.35 0.84
N ALA A 91 3.59 -0.94 2.01
CA ALA A 91 4.93 -1.26 2.50
C ALA A 91 5.72 -2.07 1.46
N GLY A 92 6.96 -1.66 1.18
CA GLY A 92 7.80 -2.36 0.23
C GLY A 92 9.24 -1.87 0.25
N ILE A 93 10.16 -2.79 -0.04
CA ILE A 93 11.61 -2.54 -0.11
C ILE A 93 12.24 -3.17 -1.36
N GLY A 94 13.44 -2.74 -1.69
CA GLY A 94 14.29 -3.32 -2.73
C GLY A 94 15.76 -3.02 -2.44
N LEU A 95 16.70 -3.67 -3.12
CA LEU A 95 18.15 -3.47 -2.89
C LEU A 95 18.53 -1.99 -2.97
N LEU A 96 17.91 -1.26 -3.86
CA LEU A 96 18.21 0.14 -4.11
C LEU A 96 17.96 1.01 -2.87
N ASN A 97 16.83 0.86 -2.19
CA ASN A 97 16.55 1.63 -0.98
C ASN A 97 17.21 1.04 0.29
N MET A 98 17.66 -0.21 0.24
CA MET A 98 18.41 -0.82 1.33
C MET A 98 19.90 -0.40 1.32
N TYR A 99 20.51 -0.36 0.12
CA TYR A 99 21.97 -0.23 -0.02
C TYR A 99 22.41 0.86 -1.01
N GLY A 100 21.48 1.49 -1.75
CA GLY A 100 21.81 2.46 -2.78
C GLY A 100 22.33 1.86 -4.09
N GLU A 101 22.32 0.54 -4.22
CA GLU A 101 22.87 -0.17 -5.39
C GLU A 101 22.01 -1.38 -5.79
N GLN A 102 22.27 -1.88 -6.98
CA GLN A 102 21.55 -2.99 -7.60
C GLN A 102 22.55 -4.05 -8.06
N HIS A 103 22.21 -5.32 -7.84
CA HIS A 103 23.06 -6.47 -8.21
C HIS A 103 22.40 -7.33 -9.28
N VAL A 104 23.20 -7.98 -10.12
CA VAL A 104 22.71 -9.05 -11.00
C VAL A 104 22.24 -10.22 -10.15
N LEU A 105 21.19 -10.93 -10.60
CA LEU A 105 20.46 -11.87 -9.76
C LEU A 105 21.33 -12.94 -9.08
N HIS A 106 22.36 -13.45 -9.74
CA HIS A 106 23.24 -14.49 -9.18
C HIS A 106 24.26 -13.96 -8.16
N GLU A 107 24.38 -12.65 -7.99
CA GLU A 107 25.23 -11.99 -6.98
C GLU A 107 24.43 -11.47 -5.77
N VAL A 108 23.08 -11.57 -5.81
CA VAL A 108 22.22 -11.14 -4.71
C VAL A 108 22.38 -12.10 -3.52
N ASP A 109 22.60 -11.55 -2.33
CA ASP A 109 22.60 -12.35 -1.11
C ASP A 109 21.22 -12.99 -0.86
N THR A 110 21.25 -14.25 -0.43
CA THR A 110 20.02 -15.01 -0.16
C THR A 110 19.20 -14.37 0.97
N THR A 111 19.84 -13.74 1.94
CA THR A 111 19.17 -13.05 3.05
C THR A 111 18.40 -11.84 2.53
N ASP A 112 19.00 -11.04 1.65
CA ASP A 112 18.39 -9.88 1.04
C ASP A 112 17.21 -10.27 0.15
N PHE A 113 17.39 -11.34 -0.65
CA PHE A 113 16.32 -11.89 -1.46
C PHE A 113 15.10 -12.27 -0.61
N ARG A 114 15.32 -13.00 0.50
CA ARG A 114 14.27 -13.38 1.44
C ARG A 114 13.62 -12.17 2.09
N GLN A 115 14.42 -11.22 2.60
CA GLN A 115 13.90 -10.02 3.25
C GLN A 115 12.99 -9.21 2.34
N ILE A 116 13.33 -9.08 1.04
CA ILE A 116 12.48 -8.39 0.07
C ILE A 116 11.16 -9.14 -0.14
N LEU A 117 11.19 -10.47 -0.21
CA LEU A 117 9.95 -11.26 -0.31
C LEU A 117 9.13 -11.19 0.98
N ASP A 118 9.77 -11.24 2.14
CA ASP A 118 9.08 -11.18 3.42
C ASP A 118 8.32 -9.86 3.59
N VAL A 119 8.93 -8.73 3.26
CA VAL A 119 8.24 -7.44 3.34
C VAL A 119 7.19 -7.29 2.24
N ASN A 120 7.56 -7.54 0.97
CA ASN A 120 6.72 -7.18 -0.17
C ASN A 120 5.62 -8.20 -0.47
N VAL A 121 5.70 -9.42 0.05
CA VAL A 121 4.77 -10.52 -0.22
C VAL A 121 4.17 -11.07 1.07
N THR A 122 5.00 -11.55 2.00
CA THR A 122 4.51 -12.10 3.27
C THR A 122 3.80 -11.04 4.08
N GLY A 123 4.29 -9.79 4.13
CA GLY A 123 3.63 -8.68 4.81
C GLY A 123 2.24 -8.37 4.23
N VAL A 124 2.10 -8.40 2.91
CA VAL A 124 0.80 -8.25 2.23
C VAL A 124 -0.15 -9.38 2.60
N PHE A 125 0.34 -10.61 2.59
CA PHE A 125 -0.44 -11.78 3.02
C PHE A 125 -0.90 -11.66 4.46
N LEU A 126 -0.03 -11.26 5.39
CA LEU A 126 -0.36 -11.14 6.82
C LEU A 126 -1.44 -10.09 7.05
N PHE A 127 -1.32 -8.87 6.51
CA PHE A 127 -2.37 -7.86 6.64
C PHE A 127 -3.69 -8.33 6.01
N SER A 128 -3.64 -8.94 4.83
CA SER A 128 -4.84 -9.50 4.20
C SER A 128 -5.48 -10.60 5.06
N LYS A 129 -4.68 -11.49 5.66
CA LYS A 129 -5.15 -12.58 6.54
C LYS A 129 -5.99 -12.06 7.71
N TYR A 130 -5.59 -10.94 8.32
CA TYR A 130 -6.28 -10.38 9.48
C TYR A 130 -7.39 -9.38 9.12
N VAL A 131 -7.28 -8.71 7.97
CA VAL A 131 -8.28 -7.73 7.53
C VAL A 131 -9.45 -8.37 6.76
N VAL A 132 -9.20 -9.37 5.93
CA VAL A 132 -10.23 -9.98 5.08
C VAL A 132 -11.45 -10.51 5.88
N PRO A 133 -11.30 -11.18 7.03
CA PRO A 133 -12.46 -11.60 7.83
C PRO A 133 -13.38 -10.44 8.20
N GLU A 134 -12.81 -9.29 8.57
CA GLU A 134 -13.56 -8.08 8.91
C GLU A 134 -14.32 -7.51 7.70
N LEU A 135 -13.69 -7.53 6.51
CA LEU A 135 -14.34 -7.09 5.28
C LEU A 135 -15.51 -8.02 4.90
N ILE A 136 -15.36 -9.32 5.07
CA ILE A 136 -16.42 -10.32 4.83
C ILE A 136 -17.58 -10.09 5.81
N ASP A 137 -17.29 -9.89 7.10
CA ASP A 137 -18.33 -9.64 8.10
C ASP A 137 -19.09 -8.32 7.83
N ASN A 138 -18.43 -7.34 7.22
CA ASN A 138 -19.06 -6.09 6.77
C ASN A 138 -19.87 -6.25 5.45
N GLY A 139 -19.68 -7.34 4.70
CA GLY A 139 -20.28 -7.57 3.37
C GLY A 139 -19.82 -6.56 2.31
N ARG A 140 -18.70 -5.87 2.54
CA ARG A 140 -18.07 -4.91 1.61
C ARG A 140 -16.65 -4.58 2.05
N GLY A 141 -15.82 -4.19 1.11
CA GLY A 141 -14.48 -3.69 1.40
C GLY A 141 -13.65 -3.46 0.16
N THR A 142 -12.52 -2.79 0.34
CA THR A 142 -11.56 -2.55 -0.75
C THR A 142 -10.14 -2.83 -0.29
N ILE A 143 -9.43 -3.65 -1.06
CA ILE A 143 -7.98 -3.88 -0.89
C ILE A 143 -7.24 -3.26 -2.08
N ILE A 144 -6.27 -2.41 -1.79
CA ILE A 144 -5.36 -1.85 -2.77
C ILE A 144 -3.95 -2.37 -2.51
N ASN A 145 -3.37 -3.05 -3.47
CA ASN A 145 -1.99 -3.50 -3.44
C ASN A 145 -1.11 -2.55 -4.25
N VAL A 146 -0.13 -1.88 -3.62
CA VAL A 146 0.80 -0.99 -4.32
C VAL A 146 1.85 -1.83 -5.04
N SER A 147 1.65 -1.96 -6.35
CA SER A 147 2.49 -2.71 -7.26
C SER A 147 3.59 -1.83 -7.91
N SER A 148 4.03 -2.22 -9.07
CA SER A 148 5.01 -1.54 -9.91
C SER A 148 4.84 -1.95 -11.36
N GLY A 149 5.24 -1.12 -12.29
CA GLY A 149 5.42 -1.56 -13.68
C GLY A 149 6.36 -2.77 -13.81
N LEU A 150 7.22 -3.02 -12.79
CA LEU A 150 8.08 -4.21 -12.69
C LEU A 150 7.34 -5.47 -12.19
N GLY A 151 6.11 -5.36 -11.76
CA GLY A 151 5.22 -6.51 -11.51
C GLY A 151 4.69 -7.14 -12.80
N ARG A 152 4.87 -6.49 -13.94
CA ARG A 152 4.38 -6.94 -15.26
C ARG A 152 5.47 -7.10 -16.31
N ARG A 153 6.74 -6.80 -15.96
CA ARG A 153 7.91 -6.95 -16.83
C ARG A 153 9.18 -7.22 -16.03
N GLY A 154 10.14 -7.92 -16.65
CA GLY A 154 11.48 -8.09 -16.09
C GLY A 154 12.35 -6.84 -16.28
N ALA A 155 13.33 -6.66 -15.39
CA ALA A 155 14.39 -5.65 -15.49
C ALA A 155 15.71 -6.21 -14.96
N ALA A 156 16.79 -5.96 -15.67
CA ALA A 156 18.14 -6.38 -15.25
C ALA A 156 18.48 -5.72 -13.91
N LYS A 157 19.11 -6.49 -13.01
CA LYS A 157 19.51 -6.10 -11.66
C LYS A 157 18.36 -5.85 -10.66
N TRP A 158 17.11 -6.01 -11.05
CA TRP A 158 15.93 -5.85 -10.19
C TRP A 158 15.31 -7.19 -9.74
N GLY A 159 16.06 -8.30 -9.87
CA GLY A 159 15.55 -9.66 -9.71
C GLY A 159 14.65 -9.89 -8.49
N PRO A 160 15.10 -9.63 -7.24
CA PRO A 160 14.27 -9.84 -6.04
C PRO A 160 13.01 -8.98 -6.04
N TYR A 161 13.12 -7.70 -6.39
CA TYR A 161 11.99 -6.77 -6.44
C TYR A 161 10.98 -7.16 -7.52
N VAL A 162 11.46 -7.50 -8.73
CA VAL A 162 10.61 -8.02 -9.82
C VAL A 162 9.86 -9.27 -9.35
N ALA A 163 10.57 -10.25 -8.76
CA ALA A 163 9.94 -11.47 -8.25
C ALA A 163 8.84 -11.16 -7.23
N SER A 164 9.10 -10.24 -6.29
CA SER A 164 8.12 -9.85 -5.29
C SER A 164 6.88 -9.16 -5.89
N LYS A 165 7.07 -8.27 -6.87
CA LYS A 165 5.94 -7.56 -7.50
C LYS A 165 5.13 -8.45 -8.44
N TRP A 166 5.76 -9.44 -9.11
CA TRP A 166 5.02 -10.48 -9.84
C TRP A 166 4.18 -11.37 -8.90
N ALA A 167 4.71 -11.72 -7.74
CA ALA A 167 3.95 -12.44 -6.72
C ALA A 167 2.74 -11.62 -6.23
N LEU A 168 2.93 -10.31 -6.02
CA LEU A 168 1.86 -9.39 -5.61
C LEU A 168 0.74 -9.30 -6.66
N GLU A 169 1.08 -9.25 -7.95
CA GLU A 169 0.11 -9.30 -9.05
C GLU A 169 -0.72 -10.62 -9.02
N GLY A 170 -0.06 -11.74 -8.72
CA GLY A 170 -0.72 -13.04 -8.54
C GLY A 170 -1.67 -13.03 -7.35
N LEU A 171 -1.22 -12.54 -6.18
CA LEU A 171 -2.05 -12.43 -4.98
C LEU A 171 -3.26 -11.52 -5.20
N THR A 172 -3.08 -10.39 -5.88
CA THR A 172 -4.17 -9.45 -6.19
C THR A 172 -5.30 -10.15 -6.95
N ARG A 173 -4.96 -10.87 -8.02
CA ARG A 173 -5.96 -11.57 -8.84
C ARG A 173 -6.59 -12.75 -8.11
N THR A 174 -5.82 -13.46 -7.29
CA THR A 174 -6.33 -14.57 -6.49
C THR A 174 -7.35 -14.07 -5.47
N GLN A 175 -6.98 -13.07 -4.67
CA GLN A 175 -7.88 -12.48 -3.69
C GLN A 175 -9.12 -11.85 -4.33
N ALA A 176 -8.98 -11.19 -5.49
CA ALA A 176 -10.12 -10.65 -6.22
C ALA A 176 -11.13 -11.73 -6.59
N ALA A 177 -10.65 -12.88 -7.10
CA ALA A 177 -11.52 -14.01 -7.47
C ALA A 177 -12.14 -14.72 -6.26
N GLU A 178 -11.43 -14.74 -5.13
CA GLU A 178 -11.92 -15.38 -3.89
C GLU A 178 -12.98 -14.54 -3.17
N LEU A 179 -12.93 -13.21 -3.30
CA LEU A 179 -13.70 -12.26 -2.48
C LEU A 179 -14.79 -11.51 -3.28
N GLU A 180 -14.94 -11.79 -4.58
CA GLU A 180 -15.93 -11.14 -5.43
C GLU A 180 -17.36 -11.34 -4.92
N ASP A 181 -17.71 -12.57 -4.53
CA ASP A 181 -19.04 -12.90 -4.01
C ASP A 181 -19.33 -12.29 -2.62
N ASP A 182 -18.30 -11.86 -1.89
CA ASP A 182 -18.41 -11.17 -0.60
C ASP A 182 -18.52 -9.64 -0.75
N GLY A 183 -18.57 -9.11 -1.98
CA GLY A 183 -18.64 -7.67 -2.25
C GLY A 183 -17.35 -6.91 -1.93
N ILE A 184 -16.20 -7.58 -2.00
CA ILE A 184 -14.89 -7.00 -1.72
C ILE A 184 -14.11 -6.83 -3.02
N THR A 185 -13.63 -5.61 -3.28
CA THR A 185 -12.80 -5.32 -4.44
C THR A 185 -11.31 -5.38 -4.10
N VAL A 186 -10.52 -6.04 -4.94
CA VAL A 186 -9.06 -6.15 -4.77
C VAL A 186 -8.37 -5.75 -6.06
N ASN A 187 -7.57 -4.68 -6.01
CA ASN A 187 -6.88 -4.15 -7.18
C ASN A 187 -5.42 -3.80 -6.89
N ALA A 188 -4.60 -3.76 -7.92
CA ALA A 188 -3.24 -3.25 -7.85
C ALA A 188 -3.12 -1.88 -8.52
N ILE A 189 -2.32 -1.01 -7.90
CA ILE A 189 -1.98 0.30 -8.44
C ILE A 189 -0.46 0.49 -8.43
N ASP A 190 0.07 1.13 -9.45
CA ASP A 190 1.46 1.58 -9.45
C ASP A 190 1.58 3.08 -9.83
N PRO A 191 2.65 3.76 -9.42
CA PRO A 191 2.79 5.20 -9.66
C PRO A 191 3.05 5.58 -11.13
N GLY A 192 3.26 4.60 -12.03
CA GLY A 192 3.55 4.85 -13.44
C GLY A 192 4.94 5.43 -13.70
N GLY A 193 5.85 5.42 -12.73
CA GLY A 193 7.21 5.95 -12.85
C GLY A 193 7.96 5.99 -11.52
N ARG A 194 9.06 6.73 -11.49
CA ARG A 194 9.83 7.00 -10.26
C ARG A 194 9.08 8.03 -9.42
N VAL A 195 9.05 7.84 -8.10
CA VAL A 195 8.38 8.74 -7.15
C VAL A 195 9.30 9.04 -5.99
N GLU A 196 9.29 10.25 -5.46
CA GLU A 196 10.09 10.66 -4.32
C GLU A 196 9.60 9.96 -3.04
N THR A 197 10.29 8.88 -2.69
CA THR A 197 9.89 7.96 -1.60
C THR A 197 11.09 7.51 -0.74
N GLY A 198 12.24 8.18 -0.83
CA GLY A 198 13.50 7.68 -0.26
C GLY A 198 14.12 6.52 -1.05
N PHE A 199 13.37 5.92 -1.98
CA PHE A 199 13.84 4.82 -2.83
C PHE A 199 14.92 5.29 -3.84
N TRP A 200 14.95 6.58 -4.16
CA TRP A 200 15.80 7.19 -5.17
C TRP A 200 16.78 8.23 -4.59
N ASP A 201 16.94 8.32 -3.27
CA ASP A 201 17.75 9.35 -2.62
C ASP A 201 19.23 9.35 -3.05
N HIS A 202 19.74 8.18 -3.49
CA HIS A 202 21.10 8.00 -3.97
C HIS A 202 21.32 8.39 -5.44
N LEU A 203 20.26 8.73 -6.19
CA LEU A 203 20.40 9.16 -7.57
C LEU A 203 21.07 10.54 -7.66
N PRO A 204 21.98 10.75 -8.63
CA PRO A 204 22.52 12.06 -8.93
C PRO A 204 21.42 13.07 -9.22
N GLU A 205 21.63 14.34 -8.87
CA GLU A 205 20.64 15.41 -9.08
C GLU A 205 20.21 15.52 -10.56
N SER A 206 21.13 15.26 -11.49
CA SER A 206 20.85 15.24 -12.95
C SER A 206 19.88 14.13 -13.41
N GLU A 207 19.59 13.14 -12.57
CA GLU A 207 18.67 12.02 -12.85
C GLU A 207 17.36 12.12 -12.05
N ARG A 208 17.17 13.19 -11.28
CA ARG A 208 15.99 13.43 -10.45
C ARG A 208 14.86 14.17 -11.16
N ASP A 209 15.09 14.78 -12.30
CA ASP A 209 14.09 15.55 -13.06
C ASP A 209 12.84 14.73 -13.48
N GLU A 210 12.95 13.40 -13.50
CA GLU A 210 11.84 12.49 -13.82
C GLU A 210 11.15 11.91 -12.57
N ILE A 211 11.56 12.32 -11.36
CA ILE A 211 10.96 11.85 -10.10
C ILE A 211 9.69 12.67 -9.84
N ARG A 212 8.59 11.95 -9.69
CA ARG A 212 7.26 12.53 -9.43
C ARG A 212 7.05 12.75 -7.94
N GLU A 213 6.14 13.65 -7.61
CA GLU A 213 5.70 13.87 -6.23
C GLU A 213 4.96 12.63 -5.68
N PRO A 214 4.98 12.41 -4.34
CA PRO A 214 4.32 11.25 -3.72
C PRO A 214 2.79 11.23 -3.83
N ASP A 215 2.17 12.29 -4.32
CA ASP A 215 0.72 12.41 -4.45
C ASP A 215 0.14 11.79 -5.73
N VAL A 216 1.01 11.33 -6.64
CA VAL A 216 0.61 10.81 -7.97
C VAL A 216 -0.41 9.66 -7.93
N MET A 217 -0.57 8.97 -6.80
CA MET A 217 -1.54 7.88 -6.65
C MET A 217 -2.78 8.29 -5.85
N ASN A 218 -2.81 9.48 -5.27
CA ASN A 218 -3.83 9.88 -4.32
C ASN A 218 -5.25 9.83 -4.89
N ASP A 219 -5.47 10.40 -6.07
CA ASP A 219 -6.80 10.47 -6.67
C ASP A 219 -7.31 9.09 -7.09
N ALA A 220 -6.48 8.30 -7.76
CA ALA A 220 -6.82 6.94 -8.15
C ALA A 220 -7.12 6.05 -6.94
N ALA A 221 -6.26 6.07 -5.91
CA ALA A 221 -6.45 5.29 -4.70
C ALA A 221 -7.72 5.72 -3.93
N THR A 222 -7.98 7.03 -3.84
CA THR A 222 -9.22 7.56 -3.21
C THR A 222 -10.47 7.05 -3.93
N ARG A 223 -10.49 7.10 -5.26
CA ARG A 223 -11.63 6.63 -6.07
C ARG A 223 -11.82 5.11 -5.98
N LEU A 224 -10.73 4.34 -5.94
CA LEU A 224 -10.78 2.90 -5.72
C LEU A 224 -11.40 2.55 -4.35
N LEU A 225 -11.01 3.27 -3.28
CA LEU A 225 -11.57 3.08 -1.94
C LEU A 225 -13.04 3.54 -1.83
N ALA A 226 -13.45 4.46 -2.66
CA ALA A 226 -14.84 4.96 -2.69
C ALA A 226 -15.78 4.09 -3.53
N GLN A 227 -15.30 3.02 -4.15
CA GLN A 227 -16.14 2.08 -4.90
C GLN A 227 -17.08 1.33 -3.97
N GLY A 228 -18.27 1.01 -4.46
CA GLY A 228 -19.16 0.07 -3.81
C GLY A 228 -18.77 -1.39 -4.08
N PRO A 229 -19.56 -2.33 -3.57
CA PRO A 229 -19.28 -3.77 -3.69
C PRO A 229 -19.28 -4.28 -5.15
N ASP A 230 -19.96 -3.59 -6.05
CA ASP A 230 -19.98 -3.92 -7.49
C ASP A 230 -18.86 -3.17 -8.27
N GLY A 231 -17.85 -2.68 -7.58
CA GLY A 231 -16.72 -1.95 -8.16
C GLY A 231 -15.80 -2.83 -9.00
N ILE A 232 -14.81 -2.18 -9.63
CA ILE A 232 -13.79 -2.90 -10.41
C ILE A 232 -12.93 -3.74 -9.47
N THR A 233 -12.69 -5.00 -9.82
CA THR A 233 -11.84 -5.94 -9.06
C THR A 233 -10.93 -6.75 -9.99
N GLY A 234 -9.78 -7.22 -9.48
CA GLY A 234 -8.83 -8.08 -10.20
C GLY A 234 -7.91 -7.36 -11.20
N GLU A 235 -7.97 -6.03 -11.28
CA GLU A 235 -7.22 -5.25 -12.25
C GLU A 235 -5.92 -4.68 -11.66
N SER A 236 -4.96 -4.38 -12.56
CA SER A 236 -3.67 -3.79 -12.20
C SER A 236 -3.28 -2.74 -13.24
N MET A 237 -3.18 -1.50 -12.82
CA MET A 237 -2.90 -0.36 -13.70
C MET A 237 -2.01 0.68 -13.03
N ALA A 238 -1.38 1.52 -13.83
CA ALA A 238 -0.75 2.74 -13.33
C ALA A 238 -1.80 3.76 -12.87
N ALA A 239 -1.43 4.63 -11.92
CA ALA A 239 -2.34 5.61 -11.34
C ALA A 239 -3.10 6.45 -12.39
N ASN A 240 -2.39 6.95 -13.39
CA ASN A 240 -2.99 7.73 -14.48
C ASN A 240 -3.91 6.92 -15.42
N GLU A 241 -3.79 5.59 -15.44
CA GLU A 241 -4.70 4.70 -16.16
C GLU A 241 -5.95 4.45 -15.33
N TRP A 242 -5.78 4.27 -14.00
CA TRP A 242 -6.88 4.19 -13.06
C TRP A 242 -7.74 5.45 -13.05
N GLU A 243 -7.13 6.63 -13.02
CA GLU A 243 -7.85 7.91 -13.07
C GLU A 243 -8.80 7.95 -14.26
N ARG A 244 -8.29 7.63 -15.46
CA ARG A 244 -9.10 7.58 -16.70
C ARG A 244 -10.19 6.50 -16.69
N ARG A 245 -9.96 5.39 -15.97
CA ARG A 245 -10.89 4.27 -15.89
C ARG A 245 -12.04 4.56 -14.91
N LEU A 246 -11.79 5.40 -13.91
CA LEU A 246 -12.71 5.75 -12.82
C LEU A 246 -13.41 7.12 -13.05
N GLU A 247 -13.13 7.83 -14.15
CA GLU A 247 -13.89 9.00 -14.61
C GLU A 247 -15.29 8.61 -15.09
#